data_bd989c3dda8f5d6de3f8f0ac7e8ba2f4
#
_entry.id   bd989c3dda8f5d6de3f8f0ac7e8ba2f4
#
_cell.length_a   1.000
_cell.length_b   1.000
_cell.length_c   1.000
_cell.angle_alpha   90.00
_cell.angle_beta   90.00
_cell.angle_gamma   90.00
#
_symmetry.space_group_name_H-M   'P 1'
#
loop_
_entity.id
_entity.type
_entity.pdbx_description
1 polymer ?
#
loop_
_entity_poly.entity_id
_entity_poly.type
_entity_poly.pdbx_seq_one_letter_code
_entity_poly.pdbx_strand_id
1 'polypeptide(L)'
;MNADDAGIAELERAMQAWGVLETPAPDAALRWIAVFLEAYGERLERVDDARPLVAGLRAEACMIPALELERLRSRDVLFYLDSVSQYVDAQPELRGLPLATDLPIIGQEFGLRASDAVDSVRMAITGEKAGPPLELLFPLLGHDRIMMRIGAVNSKLLHGRGLEPIARGPDGKPFEPIRGEKPL
;
A
#
# COMPACT_ATOMS: atom_id res chain seq x y z
N MET A 1 -23.15 -6.68 1.28
CA MET A 1 -23.57 -5.69 0.25
C MET A 1 -22.95 -6.08 -1.09
N ASN A 2 -23.70 -6.04 -2.17
CA ASN A 2 -23.22 -6.51 -3.48
C ASN A 2 -22.70 -5.34 -4.33
N ALA A 3 -21.79 -5.66 -5.29
CA ALA A 3 -21.30 -4.70 -6.29
C ALA A 3 -22.26 -4.58 -7.49
N ASP A 4 -23.56 -4.54 -7.22
CA ASP A 4 -24.61 -4.27 -8.19
C ASP A 4 -25.07 -2.81 -8.12
N ASP A 5 -25.91 -2.39 -9.07
CA ASP A 5 -26.38 -1.01 -9.14
C ASP A 5 -27.09 -0.54 -7.85
N ALA A 6 -27.76 -1.45 -7.15
CA ALA A 6 -28.44 -1.12 -5.90
C ALA A 6 -27.43 -0.88 -4.75
N GLY A 7 -26.42 -1.72 -4.62
CA GLY A 7 -25.36 -1.55 -3.64
C GLY A 7 -24.50 -0.32 -3.92
N ILE A 8 -24.21 -0.04 -5.19
CA ILE A 8 -23.48 1.18 -5.60
C ILE A 8 -24.28 2.42 -5.21
N ALA A 9 -25.57 2.48 -5.53
CA ALA A 9 -26.44 3.62 -5.20
C ALA A 9 -26.66 3.80 -3.69
N GLU A 10 -26.67 2.71 -2.92
CA GLU A 10 -26.78 2.77 -1.47
C GLU A 10 -25.51 3.36 -0.84
N LEU A 11 -24.34 2.85 -1.24
CA LEU A 11 -23.04 3.35 -0.72
C LEU A 11 -22.77 4.78 -1.18
N GLU A 12 -23.11 5.14 -2.43
CA GLU A 12 -23.03 6.52 -2.93
C GLU A 12 -23.77 7.48 -2.01
N ARG A 13 -25.06 7.21 -1.73
CA ARG A 13 -25.89 8.04 -0.85
C ARG A 13 -25.30 8.15 0.55
N ALA A 14 -24.77 7.05 1.09
CA ALA A 14 -24.14 7.05 2.40
C ALA A 14 -22.86 7.90 2.40
N MET A 15 -21.99 7.77 1.39
CA MET A 15 -20.77 8.58 1.27
C MET A 15 -21.06 10.07 1.09
N GLN A 16 -22.13 10.43 0.38
CA GLN A 16 -22.61 11.81 0.29
C GLN A 16 -23.09 12.31 1.66
N ALA A 17 -23.87 11.50 2.38
CA ALA A 17 -24.34 11.86 3.73
C ALA A 17 -23.19 11.99 4.75
N TRP A 18 -22.09 11.25 4.57
CA TRP A 18 -20.88 11.41 5.39
C TRP A 18 -20.03 12.61 4.98
N GLY A 19 -20.37 13.30 3.90
CA GLY A 19 -19.61 14.45 3.37
C GLY A 19 -18.27 14.07 2.73
N VAL A 20 -18.10 12.83 2.30
CA VAL A 20 -16.87 12.33 1.66
C VAL A 20 -17.01 12.20 0.14
N LEU A 21 -18.21 12.44 -0.41
CA LEU A 21 -18.50 12.39 -1.82
C LEU A 21 -19.39 13.59 -2.23
N GLU A 22 -19.10 14.18 -3.36
CA GLU A 22 -19.86 15.30 -3.95
C GLU A 22 -21.21 14.84 -4.54
N THR A 23 -22.13 15.77 -4.71
CA THR A 23 -23.42 15.56 -5.39
C THR A 23 -23.53 16.50 -6.59
N PRO A 24 -23.69 15.99 -7.82
CA PRO A 24 -23.71 14.57 -8.20
C PRO A 24 -22.33 13.92 -8.10
N ALA A 25 -22.30 12.60 -7.88
CA ALA A 25 -21.06 11.86 -7.84
C ALA A 25 -20.42 11.80 -9.25
N PRO A 26 -19.11 12.05 -9.38
CA PRO A 26 -18.41 11.88 -10.65
C PRO A 26 -18.29 10.39 -11.01
N ASP A 27 -18.26 10.06 -12.30
CA ASP A 27 -18.14 8.69 -12.80
C ASP A 27 -16.93 7.92 -12.20
N ALA A 28 -15.84 8.63 -11.96
CA ALA A 28 -14.66 8.04 -11.32
C ALA A 28 -14.95 7.55 -9.90
N ALA A 29 -15.79 8.27 -9.14
CA ALA A 29 -16.18 7.86 -7.81
C ALA A 29 -17.14 6.66 -7.84
N LEU A 30 -18.05 6.57 -8.80
CA LEU A 30 -18.93 5.42 -8.99
C LEU A 30 -18.11 4.16 -9.33
N ARG A 31 -17.11 4.28 -10.19
CA ARG A 31 -16.17 3.19 -10.47
C ARG A 31 -15.37 2.78 -9.21
N TRP A 32 -14.94 3.74 -8.41
CA TRP A 32 -14.26 3.46 -7.15
C TRP A 32 -15.18 2.71 -6.17
N ILE A 33 -16.45 3.12 -6.04
CA ILE A 33 -17.46 2.45 -5.22
C ILE A 33 -17.66 0.99 -5.67
N ALA A 34 -17.75 0.74 -6.98
CA ALA A 34 -17.89 -0.61 -7.51
C ALA A 34 -16.69 -1.51 -7.11
N VAL A 35 -15.46 -1.02 -7.27
CA VAL A 35 -14.25 -1.76 -6.83
C VAL A 35 -14.22 -1.94 -5.32
N PHE A 36 -14.67 -0.94 -4.55
CA PHE A 36 -14.77 -1.04 -3.10
C PHE A 36 -15.74 -2.15 -2.67
N LEU A 37 -16.91 -2.23 -3.29
CA LEU A 37 -17.90 -3.27 -3.01
C LEU A 37 -17.41 -4.66 -3.46
N GLU A 38 -16.66 -4.76 -4.55
CA GLU A 38 -15.99 -6.00 -4.95
C GLU A 38 -14.98 -6.46 -3.89
N ALA A 39 -14.22 -5.52 -3.31
CA ALA A 39 -13.19 -5.82 -2.33
C ALA A 39 -13.74 -6.14 -0.93
N TYR A 40 -14.78 -5.43 -0.52
CA TYR A 40 -15.23 -5.44 0.87
C TYR A 40 -16.71 -5.80 1.07
N GLY A 41 -17.51 -5.83 -0.01
CA GLY A 41 -18.99 -5.96 0.08
C GLY A 41 -19.47 -7.16 0.87
N GLU A 42 -18.81 -8.31 0.74
CA GLU A 42 -19.15 -9.52 1.51
C GLU A 42 -18.95 -9.36 3.03
N ARG A 43 -18.12 -8.41 3.46
CA ARG A 43 -17.82 -8.16 4.87
C ARG A 43 -18.75 -7.12 5.49
N LEU A 44 -19.58 -6.45 4.69
CA LEU A 44 -20.46 -5.40 5.14
C LEU A 44 -21.85 -5.97 5.45
N GLU A 45 -22.23 -5.97 6.72
CA GLU A 45 -23.59 -6.28 7.13
C GLU A 45 -24.52 -5.08 6.93
N ARG A 46 -23.98 -3.87 7.15
CA ARG A 46 -24.66 -2.59 7.02
C ARG A 46 -23.81 -1.60 6.25
N VAL A 47 -24.45 -0.64 5.59
CA VAL A 47 -23.73 0.40 4.84
C VAL A 47 -22.77 1.22 5.73
N ASP A 48 -23.13 1.46 6.99
CA ASP A 48 -22.30 2.20 7.94
C ASP A 48 -20.98 1.48 8.29
N ASP A 49 -20.91 0.16 8.12
CA ASP A 49 -19.69 -0.62 8.32
C ASP A 49 -18.62 -0.24 7.29
N ALA A 50 -19.02 0.32 6.14
CA ALA A 50 -18.11 0.81 5.13
C ALA A 50 -17.36 2.08 5.57
N ARG A 51 -17.93 2.89 6.47
CA ARG A 51 -17.37 4.20 6.83
C ARG A 51 -15.93 4.16 7.35
N PRO A 52 -15.55 3.30 8.31
CA PRO A 52 -14.16 3.20 8.76
C PRO A 52 -13.22 2.68 7.68
N LEU A 53 -13.68 1.77 6.81
CA LEU A 53 -12.88 1.25 5.69
C LEU A 53 -12.60 2.33 4.65
N VAL A 54 -13.64 3.10 4.26
CA VAL A 54 -13.50 4.26 3.35
C VAL A 54 -12.54 5.28 3.94
N ALA A 55 -12.68 5.62 5.22
CA ALA A 55 -11.78 6.55 5.91
C ALA A 55 -10.34 6.02 5.92
N GLY A 56 -10.12 4.74 6.21
CA GLY A 56 -8.81 4.10 6.21
C GLY A 56 -8.16 4.09 4.81
N LEU A 57 -8.92 3.79 3.76
CA LEU A 57 -8.41 3.83 2.39
C LEU A 57 -8.05 5.25 1.93
N ARG A 58 -8.78 6.26 2.39
CA ARG A 58 -8.54 7.66 2.04
C ARG A 58 -7.47 8.35 2.89
N ALA A 59 -7.07 7.77 4.02
CA ALA A 59 -6.01 8.31 4.85
C ALA A 59 -4.66 8.29 4.12
N GLU A 60 -3.83 9.30 4.34
CA GLU A 60 -2.47 9.39 3.77
C GLU A 60 -1.54 8.32 4.32
N ALA A 61 -1.67 7.97 5.59
CA ALA A 61 -0.87 6.96 6.26
C ALA A 61 -1.75 5.87 6.87
N CYS A 62 -1.24 4.65 6.93
CA CYS A 62 -1.83 3.57 7.69
C CYS A 62 -1.05 3.33 8.98
N MET A 63 -1.77 2.83 10.00
CA MET A 63 -1.15 2.40 11.26
C MET A 63 -0.60 0.99 11.08
N ILE A 64 0.72 0.85 11.28
CA ILE A 64 1.38 -0.46 11.29
C ILE A 64 1.72 -0.78 12.75
N PRO A 65 1.24 -1.92 13.29
CA PRO A 65 1.62 -2.35 14.62
C PRO A 65 3.14 -2.50 14.77
N ALA A 66 3.69 -2.13 15.93
CA ALA A 66 5.14 -2.13 16.15
C ALA A 66 5.79 -3.50 15.85
N LEU A 67 5.12 -4.60 16.24
CA LEU A 67 5.60 -5.96 15.96
C LEU A 67 5.68 -6.26 14.45
N GLU A 68 4.72 -5.75 13.67
CA GLU A 68 4.71 -5.95 12.22
C GLU A 68 5.74 -5.06 11.53
N LEU A 69 5.95 -3.86 12.03
CA LEU A 69 7.03 -3.00 11.55
C LEU A 69 8.40 -3.65 11.79
N GLU A 70 8.61 -4.32 12.95
CA GLU A 70 9.82 -5.08 13.20
C GLU A 70 10.03 -6.25 12.23
N ARG A 71 8.95 -6.92 11.80
CA ARG A 71 9.02 -7.98 10.79
C ARG A 71 9.42 -7.47 9.40
N LEU A 72 9.02 -6.23 9.07
CA LEU A 72 9.46 -5.56 7.84
C LEU A 72 10.90 -5.05 7.94
N ARG A 73 11.51 -5.06 9.15
CA ARG A 73 12.84 -4.50 9.40
C ARG A 73 13.93 -5.44 8.90
N SER A 74 14.00 -5.58 7.57
CA SER A 74 15.15 -6.17 6.91
C SER A 74 15.60 -5.26 5.78
N ARG A 75 16.88 -5.31 5.46
CA ARG A 75 17.45 -4.56 4.33
C ARG A 75 16.78 -4.94 3.02
N ASP A 76 16.51 -6.23 2.84
CA ASP A 76 15.94 -6.77 1.62
C ASP A 76 14.52 -6.27 1.41
N VAL A 77 13.69 -6.22 2.46
CA VAL A 77 12.33 -5.64 2.40
C VAL A 77 12.36 -4.15 2.10
N LEU A 78 13.31 -3.39 2.66
CA LEU A 78 13.45 -1.97 2.38
C LEU A 78 13.68 -1.71 0.89
N PHE A 79 14.67 -2.39 0.30
CA PHE A 79 14.98 -2.24 -1.13
C PHE A 79 13.88 -2.79 -2.03
N TYR A 80 13.26 -3.89 -1.60
CA TYR A 80 12.10 -4.43 -2.30
C TYR A 80 10.96 -3.42 -2.37
N LEU A 81 10.58 -2.79 -1.25
CA LEU A 81 9.52 -1.77 -1.22
C LEU A 81 9.88 -0.54 -2.05
N ASP A 82 11.16 -0.16 -2.11
CA ASP A 82 11.63 0.90 -3.01
C ASP A 82 11.43 0.52 -4.49
N SER A 83 11.80 -0.72 -4.87
CA SER A 83 11.55 -1.24 -6.22
C SER A 83 10.08 -1.35 -6.56
N VAL A 84 9.22 -1.73 -5.59
CA VAL A 84 7.76 -1.71 -5.77
C VAL A 84 7.26 -0.28 -6.01
N SER A 85 7.81 0.72 -5.31
CA SER A 85 7.48 2.12 -5.56
C SER A 85 7.82 2.52 -7.00
N GLN A 86 9.00 2.16 -7.49
CA GLN A 86 9.40 2.43 -8.88
C GLN A 86 8.51 1.69 -9.90
N TYR A 87 8.15 0.43 -9.59
CA TYR A 87 7.21 -0.33 -10.41
C TYR A 87 5.85 0.37 -10.50
N VAL A 88 5.31 0.84 -9.37
CA VAL A 88 4.03 1.59 -9.32
C VAL A 88 4.14 2.91 -10.09
N ASP A 89 5.25 3.65 -9.90
CA ASP A 89 5.47 4.95 -10.56
C ASP A 89 5.53 4.83 -12.10
N ALA A 90 6.00 3.70 -12.59
CA ALA A 90 6.07 3.41 -14.02
C ALA A 90 4.70 3.03 -14.66
N GLN A 91 3.67 2.76 -13.84
CA GLN A 91 2.37 2.32 -14.37
C GLN A 91 1.46 3.51 -14.67
N PRO A 92 0.90 3.62 -15.89
CA PRO A 92 -0.07 4.67 -16.22
C PRO A 92 -1.42 4.43 -15.54
N GLU A 93 -1.74 3.18 -15.22
CA GLU A 93 -2.99 2.77 -14.58
C GLU A 93 -2.71 1.62 -13.61
N LEU A 94 -3.36 1.65 -12.43
CA LEU A 94 -3.20 0.63 -11.39
C LEU A 94 -4.21 -0.51 -11.49
N ARG A 95 -5.24 -0.36 -12.31
CA ARG A 95 -6.26 -1.39 -12.50
C ARG A 95 -5.76 -2.47 -13.45
N GLY A 96 -5.97 -3.74 -13.07
CA GLY A 96 -5.61 -4.88 -13.91
C GLY A 96 -4.13 -5.22 -13.93
N LEU A 97 -3.33 -4.64 -13.04
CA LEU A 97 -1.92 -5.04 -12.87
C LEU A 97 -1.85 -6.50 -12.37
N PRO A 98 -0.96 -7.33 -12.92
CA PRO A 98 -0.81 -8.72 -12.50
C PRO A 98 0.03 -8.83 -11.22
N LEU A 99 -0.40 -8.16 -10.13
CA LEU A 99 0.37 -8.01 -8.89
C LEU A 99 0.71 -9.35 -8.23
N ALA A 100 -0.18 -10.35 -8.33
CA ALA A 100 0.08 -11.69 -7.82
C ALA A 100 1.28 -12.39 -8.50
N THR A 101 1.65 -11.95 -9.71
CA THR A 101 2.80 -12.46 -10.46
C THR A 101 4.01 -11.54 -10.33
N ASP A 102 3.82 -10.24 -10.52
CA ASP A 102 4.91 -9.27 -10.63
C ASP A 102 5.59 -9.04 -9.28
N LEU A 103 4.83 -8.89 -8.19
CA LEU A 103 5.41 -8.66 -6.87
C LEU A 103 6.32 -9.81 -6.40
N PRO A 104 5.96 -11.10 -6.55
CA PRO A 104 6.89 -12.21 -6.31
C PRO A 104 8.15 -12.17 -7.17
N ILE A 105 8.04 -11.81 -8.46
CA ILE A 105 9.19 -11.72 -9.35
C ILE A 105 10.16 -10.64 -8.87
N ILE A 106 9.66 -9.43 -8.59
CA ILE A 106 10.47 -8.35 -8.02
C ILE A 106 11.07 -8.79 -6.67
N GLY A 107 10.28 -9.46 -5.82
CA GLY A 107 10.73 -9.92 -4.51
C GLY A 107 11.90 -10.92 -4.58
N GLN A 108 11.93 -11.78 -5.60
CA GLN A 108 13.02 -12.75 -5.81
C GLN A 108 14.38 -12.07 -6.02
N GLU A 109 14.43 -10.89 -6.65
CA GLU A 109 15.65 -10.12 -6.84
C GLU A 109 16.28 -9.70 -5.49
N PHE A 110 15.48 -9.63 -4.44
CA PHE A 110 15.89 -9.31 -3.07
C PHE A 110 15.91 -10.53 -2.15
N GLY A 111 15.79 -11.74 -2.70
CA GLY A 111 15.82 -12.98 -1.91
C GLY A 111 14.55 -13.25 -1.09
N LEU A 112 13.45 -12.54 -1.36
CA LEU A 112 12.18 -12.75 -0.66
C LEU A 112 11.43 -13.95 -1.24
N ARG A 113 10.74 -14.69 -0.37
CA ARG A 113 9.75 -15.68 -0.81
C ARG A 113 8.54 -14.97 -1.38
N ALA A 114 7.84 -15.60 -2.31
CA ALA A 114 6.65 -15.03 -2.97
C ALA A 114 5.60 -14.50 -1.97
N SER A 115 5.31 -15.28 -0.91
CA SER A 115 4.39 -14.86 0.16
C SER A 115 4.88 -13.63 0.90
N ASP A 116 6.18 -13.59 1.26
CA ASP A 116 6.76 -12.49 2.03
C ASP A 116 6.78 -11.19 1.22
N ALA A 117 6.99 -11.28 -0.09
CA ALA A 117 6.90 -10.15 -1.00
C ALA A 117 5.49 -9.54 -1.00
N VAL A 118 4.45 -10.35 -1.24
CA VAL A 118 3.05 -9.90 -1.25
C VAL A 118 2.64 -9.35 0.13
N ASP A 119 2.98 -10.06 1.21
CA ASP A 119 2.65 -9.65 2.58
C ASP A 119 3.33 -8.34 2.99
N SER A 120 4.58 -8.12 2.55
CA SER A 120 5.31 -6.88 2.82
C SER A 120 4.64 -5.67 2.18
N VAL A 121 4.21 -5.79 0.92
CA VAL A 121 3.47 -4.72 0.24
C VAL A 121 2.13 -4.48 0.91
N ARG A 122 1.36 -5.54 1.18
CA ARG A 122 0.08 -5.44 1.86
C ARG A 122 0.23 -4.71 3.20
N MET A 123 1.18 -5.15 4.02
CA MET A 123 1.47 -4.53 5.31
C MET A 123 1.84 -3.06 5.16
N ALA A 124 2.68 -2.72 4.18
CA ALA A 124 3.11 -1.34 3.96
C ALA A 124 1.96 -0.41 3.57
N ILE A 125 0.98 -0.89 2.78
CA ILE A 125 -0.10 -0.04 2.27
C ILE A 125 -1.39 -0.10 3.07
N THR A 126 -1.60 -1.13 3.90
CA THR A 126 -2.83 -1.29 4.71
C THR A 126 -2.59 -1.34 6.21
N GLY A 127 -1.39 -1.71 6.66
CA GLY A 127 -1.11 -2.05 8.07
C GLY A 127 -1.62 -3.42 8.50
N GLU A 128 -2.15 -4.23 7.57
CA GLU A 128 -2.79 -5.52 7.85
C GLU A 128 -2.14 -6.66 7.06
N LYS A 129 -2.14 -7.86 7.64
CA LYS A 129 -1.62 -9.07 6.97
C LYS A 129 -2.62 -9.71 6.01
N ALA A 130 -3.88 -9.55 6.30
CA ALA A 130 -4.98 -10.15 5.54
C ALA A 130 -5.93 -9.06 5.05
N GLY A 131 -6.56 -9.31 3.91
CA GLY A 131 -7.49 -8.35 3.33
C GLY A 131 -7.84 -8.71 1.89
N PRO A 132 -8.50 -7.82 1.17
CA PRO A 132 -8.81 -8.00 -0.24
C PRO A 132 -7.55 -8.22 -1.09
N PRO A 133 -7.66 -8.80 -2.28
CA PRO A 133 -6.56 -8.89 -3.24
C PRO A 133 -5.90 -7.54 -3.50
N LEU A 134 -4.58 -7.52 -3.69
CA LEU A 134 -3.85 -6.27 -3.97
C LEU A 134 -4.31 -5.61 -5.27
N GLU A 135 -4.76 -6.41 -6.23
CA GLU A 135 -5.34 -5.99 -7.50
C GLU A 135 -6.58 -5.09 -7.33
N LEU A 136 -7.33 -5.27 -6.22
CA LEU A 136 -8.45 -4.41 -5.85
C LEU A 136 -8.01 -3.24 -4.95
N LEU A 137 -7.01 -3.45 -4.10
CA LEU A 137 -6.51 -2.42 -3.18
C LEU A 137 -5.76 -1.30 -3.91
N PHE A 138 -4.97 -1.63 -4.94
CA PHE A 138 -4.19 -0.64 -5.67
C PHE A 138 -5.06 0.44 -6.32
N PRO A 139 -6.10 0.10 -7.12
CA PRO A 139 -6.98 1.13 -7.68
C PRO A 139 -7.82 1.86 -6.61
N LEU A 140 -8.10 1.24 -5.46
CA LEU A 140 -8.81 1.90 -4.35
C LEU A 140 -7.94 2.93 -3.63
N LEU A 141 -6.67 2.65 -3.44
CA LEU A 141 -5.72 3.57 -2.81
C LEU A 141 -5.31 4.68 -3.77
N GLY A 142 -5.10 4.33 -5.04
CA GLY A 142 -4.52 5.22 -6.04
C GLY A 142 -3.01 5.41 -5.85
N HIS A 143 -2.39 5.93 -6.89
CA HIS A 143 -0.95 6.07 -7.03
C HIS A 143 -0.31 6.83 -5.85
N ASP A 144 -0.78 8.03 -5.57
CA ASP A 144 -0.18 8.91 -4.56
C ASP A 144 -0.19 8.29 -3.16
N ARG A 145 -1.29 7.62 -2.77
CA ARG A 145 -1.38 7.00 -1.43
C ARG A 145 -0.50 5.78 -1.29
N ILE A 146 -0.37 4.97 -2.34
CA ILE A 146 0.57 3.85 -2.34
C ILE A 146 1.98 4.37 -2.14
N MET A 147 2.39 5.38 -2.93
CA MET A 147 3.72 5.99 -2.84
C MET A 147 3.97 6.61 -1.45
N MET A 148 3.01 7.37 -0.92
CA MET A 148 3.14 7.98 0.41
C MET A 148 3.25 6.93 1.51
N ARG A 149 2.45 5.86 1.46
CA ARG A 149 2.45 4.81 2.49
C ARG A 149 3.73 3.98 2.47
N ILE A 150 4.19 3.57 1.30
CA ILE A 150 5.48 2.87 1.16
C ILE A 150 6.61 3.79 1.62
N GLY A 151 6.63 5.05 1.19
CA GLY A 151 7.63 6.03 1.61
C GLY A 151 7.65 6.26 3.13
N ALA A 152 6.48 6.32 3.77
CA ALA A 152 6.38 6.43 5.23
C ALA A 152 6.94 5.20 5.95
N VAL A 153 6.70 3.99 5.42
CA VAL A 153 7.28 2.75 5.95
C VAL A 153 8.79 2.75 5.77
N ASN A 154 9.28 3.03 4.57
CA ASN A 154 10.71 3.08 4.29
C ASN A 154 11.42 4.09 5.18
N SER A 155 10.83 5.27 5.40
CA SER A 155 11.36 6.26 6.33
C SER A 155 11.45 5.72 7.77
N LYS A 156 10.43 5.02 8.26
CA LYS A 156 10.44 4.40 9.59
C LYS A 156 11.47 3.26 9.69
N LEU A 157 11.64 2.48 8.62
CA LEU A 157 12.64 1.42 8.57
C LEU A 157 14.06 1.99 8.56
N LEU A 158 14.31 3.06 7.82
CA LEU A 158 15.61 3.73 7.73
C LEU A 158 16.01 4.45 9.02
N HIS A 159 15.06 5.14 9.65
CA HIS A 159 15.32 5.97 10.83
C HIS A 159 14.96 5.29 12.16
N GLY A 160 14.45 4.05 12.10
CA GLY A 160 14.19 3.24 13.28
C GLY A 160 15.49 2.85 14.00
N ARG A 161 15.50 2.83 15.35
CA ARG A 161 16.64 2.35 16.11
C ARG A 161 16.95 0.91 15.73
N GLY A 162 18.17 0.64 15.26
CA GLY A 162 18.67 -0.70 14.97
C GLY A 162 18.79 -1.08 13.51
N LEU A 163 18.48 -0.18 12.55
CA LEU A 163 18.95 -0.35 11.19
C LEU A 163 20.45 -0.03 11.17
N GLU A 164 21.27 -1.05 10.96
CA GLU A 164 22.70 -0.84 10.69
C GLU A 164 22.84 -0.02 9.39
N PRO A 165 23.89 0.83 9.27
CA PRO A 165 24.16 1.56 8.04
C PRO A 165 24.19 0.60 6.85
N ILE A 166 23.48 0.97 5.79
CA ILE A 166 23.12 0.15 4.62
C ILE A 166 24.33 -0.26 3.76
N ALA A 167 25.53 0.18 4.05
CA ALA A 167 26.66 -0.05 3.19
C ALA A 167 27.67 -1.00 3.83
N ARG A 168 27.60 -2.27 3.46
CA ARG A 168 28.76 -3.17 3.54
C ARG A 168 29.33 -3.35 2.15
N GLY A 169 30.62 -3.11 2.00
CA GLY A 169 31.34 -3.43 0.78
C GLY A 169 31.31 -4.94 0.51
N PRO A 170 31.76 -5.41 -0.67
CA PRO A 170 31.82 -6.81 -1.03
C PRO A 170 32.67 -7.65 -0.06
N ASP A 171 33.45 -7.02 0.80
CA ASP A 171 34.25 -7.61 1.88
C ASP A 171 33.50 -7.71 3.22
N GLY A 172 32.22 -7.36 3.27
CA GLY A 172 31.38 -7.40 4.46
C GLY A 172 31.65 -6.27 5.47
N LYS A 173 32.54 -5.34 5.19
CA LYS A 173 32.84 -4.19 6.04
C LYS A 173 31.90 -3.01 5.75
N PRO A 174 31.56 -2.20 6.76
CA PRO A 174 30.81 -0.96 6.53
C PRO A 174 31.55 -0.07 5.49
N PHE A 175 30.82 0.52 4.56
CA PHE A 175 31.39 1.56 3.72
C PHE A 175 31.85 2.71 4.63
N GLU A 176 33.13 3.03 4.61
CA GLU A 176 33.58 4.29 5.19
C GLU A 176 32.98 5.44 4.38
N PRO A 177 32.35 6.43 5.04
CA PRO A 177 31.86 7.59 4.32
C PRO A 177 33.07 8.26 3.64
N ILE A 178 32.92 8.58 2.35
CA ILE A 178 33.93 9.34 1.61
C ILE A 178 34.14 10.67 2.37
N ARG A 179 35.23 10.76 3.12
CA ARG A 179 35.62 11.99 3.79
C ARG A 179 36.13 12.93 2.70
N GLY A 180 35.37 13.92 2.31
CA GLY A 180 35.93 14.95 1.44
C GLY A 180 35.02 15.85 0.64
N GLU A 181 33.70 15.78 0.76
CA GLU A 181 32.88 16.83 0.17
C GLU A 181 32.22 17.66 1.26
N LYS A 182 32.77 18.83 1.51
CA LYS A 182 32.04 19.90 2.18
C LYS A 182 30.87 20.29 1.27
N PRO A 183 29.64 20.37 1.80
CA PRO A 183 28.54 20.95 1.03
C PRO A 183 28.93 22.40 0.68
N LEU A 184 28.74 22.74 -0.60
CA LEU A 184 28.77 24.09 -1.12
C LEU A 184 27.65 24.93 -0.53
#